data_1f6e6809111325865115ba7ddae4209b
#
_entry.id   1f6e6809111325865115ba7ddae4209b
#
_cell.length_a   1.000
_cell.length_b   1.000
_cell.length_c   1.000
_cell.angle_alpha   90.00
_cell.angle_beta   90.00
_cell.angle_gamma   90.00
#
_symmetry.space_group_name_H-M   'P 1'
#
loop_
_entity.id
_entity.type
_entity.pdbx_description
1 polymer ?
#
loop_
_entity_poly.entity_id
_entity_poly.type
_entity_poly.pdbx_seq_one_letter_code
_entity_poly.pdbx_strand_id
1 'polypeptide(L)'
;MLDQEVIVNLKRECVCCPDMYIVSEFDVYNVFCRLKEGKARLNDCIDNKLLRTLADVLAAPICSVINSSIREGFIPEQWKISRVSVLPKVKPIRNIENDIRPISITCPISKVAEFFIAKFFDEQFDDCQDVNQFGSTRDRSTTLALIKLSHVLFEAADDNRNIIRVLFVDFKKAFEFIDHNVLSKKLSECGFSPLLSVWMLSFLVDRRQFVKIGCSVSDLCVTNAGAPQGTRAGPNDFKVLINDLCFEYPYVKYVDDVTVAAVSTGPR
;
A
#
# COMPACT_ATOMS: atom_id res chain seq x y z
N MET A 1 -13.11 5.58 12.75
CA MET A 1 -13.58 6.19 11.49
C MET A 1 -12.79 7.48 11.32
N LEU A 2 -12.24 7.74 10.14
CA LEU A 2 -11.52 9.01 9.90
C LEU A 2 -12.48 10.17 10.13
N ASP A 3 -12.02 11.18 10.85
CA ASP A 3 -12.77 12.39 11.04
C ASP A 3 -12.91 13.11 9.70
N GLN A 4 -14.14 13.33 9.24
CA GLN A 4 -14.40 14.02 7.97
C GLN A 4 -13.84 15.46 7.98
N GLU A 5 -13.72 16.09 9.16
CA GLU A 5 -13.09 17.40 9.29
C GLU A 5 -11.62 17.39 8.84
N VAL A 6 -10.90 16.29 9.04
CA VAL A 6 -9.50 16.16 8.60
C VAL A 6 -9.38 16.28 7.08
N ILE A 7 -10.23 15.57 6.34
CA ILE A 7 -10.23 15.65 4.86
C ILE A 7 -10.65 17.06 4.41
N VAL A 8 -11.62 17.66 5.06
CA VAL A 8 -12.08 19.02 4.72
C VAL A 8 -10.98 20.05 4.96
N ASN A 9 -10.24 19.95 6.06
CA ASN A 9 -9.14 20.85 6.37
C ASN A 9 -7.99 20.71 5.39
N LEU A 10 -7.57 19.48 5.09
CA LEU A 10 -6.55 19.20 4.08
C LEU A 10 -6.97 19.71 2.68
N LYS A 11 -8.25 19.59 2.31
CA LYS A 11 -8.76 20.15 1.05
C LYS A 11 -8.67 21.67 0.98
N ARG A 12 -8.85 22.37 2.10
CA ARG A 12 -8.69 23.84 2.15
C ARG A 12 -7.24 24.25 1.93
N GLU A 13 -6.28 23.46 2.41
CA GLU A 13 -4.85 23.67 2.19
C GLU A 13 -4.43 23.41 0.74
N CYS A 14 -5.15 22.53 0.01
CA CYS A 14 -4.85 22.17 -1.38
C CYS A 14 -5.09 23.30 -2.40
N VAL A 15 -5.78 24.37 -2.05
CA VAL A 15 -6.16 25.45 -2.98
C VAL A 15 -4.93 26.15 -3.60
N CYS A 16 -3.75 26.00 -3.03
CA CYS A 16 -2.53 26.72 -3.45
C CYS A 16 -1.62 25.97 -4.44
N CYS A 17 -1.84 24.69 -4.76
CA CYS A 17 -0.93 23.89 -5.59
C CYS A 17 -1.65 22.95 -6.59
N PRO A 18 -2.40 23.47 -7.58
CA PRO A 18 -3.25 22.62 -8.43
C PRO A 18 -2.49 21.75 -9.46
N ASP A 19 -1.23 22.09 -9.81
CA ASP A 19 -0.53 21.47 -10.95
C ASP A 19 0.67 20.58 -10.55
N MET A 20 0.74 20.16 -9.29
CA MET A 20 1.91 19.41 -8.78
C MET A 20 1.94 17.94 -9.23
N TYR A 21 0.78 17.33 -9.47
CA TYR A 21 0.64 15.91 -9.84
C TYR A 21 -0.20 15.74 -11.10
N ILE A 22 0.45 15.84 -12.24
CA ILE A 22 -0.21 15.69 -13.55
C ILE A 22 0.26 14.39 -14.19
N VAL A 23 -0.70 13.59 -14.61
CA VAL A 23 -0.48 12.39 -15.43
C VAL A 23 -0.68 12.77 -16.89
N SER A 24 0.22 12.35 -17.78
CA SER A 24 0.06 12.56 -19.22
C SER A 24 -0.77 11.43 -19.87
N GLU A 25 -1.44 11.75 -20.98
CA GLU A 25 -2.14 10.74 -21.78
C GLU A 25 -1.19 9.64 -22.28
N PHE A 26 0.03 10.01 -22.62
CA PHE A 26 1.07 9.09 -23.05
C PHE A 26 1.48 8.10 -21.92
N ASP A 27 1.54 8.58 -20.67
CA ASP A 27 1.81 7.69 -19.54
C ASP A 27 0.68 6.69 -19.32
N VAL A 28 -0.59 7.13 -19.40
CA VAL A 28 -1.75 6.23 -19.29
C VAL A 28 -1.75 5.19 -20.42
N TYR A 29 -1.50 5.62 -21.66
CA TYR A 29 -1.34 4.74 -22.80
C TYR A 29 -0.28 3.66 -22.56
N ASN A 30 0.92 4.07 -22.08
CA ASN A 30 2.01 3.15 -21.79
C ASN A 30 1.66 2.16 -20.68
N VAL A 31 0.93 2.60 -19.65
CA VAL A 31 0.44 1.70 -18.60
C VAL A 31 -0.54 0.68 -19.17
N PHE A 32 -1.49 1.11 -20.01
CA PHE A 32 -2.46 0.21 -20.65
C PHE A 32 -1.77 -0.86 -21.50
N CYS A 33 -0.81 -0.48 -22.33
CA CYS A 33 -0.05 -1.41 -23.17
C CYS A 33 0.70 -2.50 -22.36
N ARG A 34 1.06 -2.21 -21.12
CA ARG A 34 1.77 -3.14 -20.20
C ARG A 34 0.84 -3.97 -19.32
N LEU A 35 -0.46 -3.75 -19.35
CA LEU A 35 -1.41 -4.52 -18.55
C LEU A 35 -1.37 -6.00 -18.93
N LYS A 36 -1.24 -6.86 -17.92
CA LYS A 36 -1.27 -8.32 -18.12
C LYS A 36 -2.72 -8.79 -18.25
N GLU A 37 -3.00 -9.55 -19.29
CA GLU A 37 -4.29 -10.22 -19.49
C GLU A 37 -4.53 -11.32 -18.45
N GLY A 38 -5.76 -11.80 -18.32
CA GLY A 38 -6.12 -12.92 -17.44
C GLY A 38 -6.04 -12.63 -15.93
N LYS A 39 -5.88 -11.37 -15.51
CA LYS A 39 -5.95 -11.00 -14.09
C LYS A 39 -7.36 -11.02 -13.56
N ALA A 40 -7.49 -11.33 -12.27
CA ALA A 40 -8.76 -11.23 -11.57
C ALA A 40 -9.37 -9.83 -11.71
N ARG A 41 -10.65 -9.78 -12.01
CA ARG A 41 -11.41 -8.53 -12.25
C ARG A 41 -12.64 -8.45 -11.36
N LEU A 42 -13.07 -7.24 -11.09
CA LEU A 42 -14.39 -6.95 -10.57
C LEU A 42 -15.43 -7.28 -11.66
N ASN A 43 -16.69 -7.46 -11.32
CA ASN A 43 -17.77 -7.77 -12.28
C ASN A 43 -18.26 -6.51 -13.05
N ASP A 44 -17.38 -5.56 -13.30
CA ASP A 44 -17.65 -4.25 -13.95
C ASP A 44 -17.52 -4.26 -15.47
N CYS A 45 -17.36 -5.42 -16.08
CA CYS A 45 -17.17 -5.64 -17.51
C CYS A 45 -15.91 -5.01 -18.13
N ILE A 46 -15.16 -4.20 -17.39
CA ILE A 46 -13.88 -3.64 -17.83
C ILE A 46 -12.77 -4.59 -17.40
N ASP A 47 -12.00 -5.09 -18.35
CA ASP A 47 -10.83 -5.92 -18.06
C ASP A 47 -9.55 -5.34 -18.68
N ASN A 48 -8.42 -5.91 -18.25
CA ASN A 48 -7.12 -5.48 -18.74
C ASN A 48 -6.96 -5.64 -20.26
N LYS A 49 -7.62 -6.65 -20.86
CA LYS A 49 -7.58 -6.89 -22.30
C LYS A 49 -8.28 -5.75 -23.04
N LEU A 50 -9.46 -5.34 -22.57
CA LEU A 50 -10.20 -4.21 -23.15
C LEU A 50 -9.37 -2.92 -23.08
N LEU A 51 -8.83 -2.58 -21.90
CA LEU A 51 -8.00 -1.38 -21.71
C LEU A 51 -6.75 -1.41 -22.59
N ARG A 52 -6.12 -2.57 -22.74
CA ARG A 52 -4.95 -2.73 -23.61
C ARG A 52 -5.30 -2.64 -25.10
N THR A 53 -6.40 -3.26 -25.53
CA THR A 53 -6.82 -3.27 -26.95
C THR A 53 -7.26 -1.90 -27.42
N LEU A 54 -7.89 -1.11 -26.55
CA LEU A 54 -8.41 0.22 -26.86
C LEU A 54 -7.58 1.35 -26.22
N ALA A 55 -6.27 1.08 -25.99
CA ALA A 55 -5.40 2.01 -25.28
C ALA A 55 -5.31 3.39 -25.96
N ASP A 56 -5.27 3.41 -27.27
CA ASP A 56 -5.22 4.62 -28.10
C ASP A 56 -6.48 5.50 -27.95
N VAL A 57 -7.63 4.90 -27.75
CA VAL A 57 -8.91 5.61 -27.60
C VAL A 57 -9.20 5.97 -26.15
N LEU A 58 -8.85 5.06 -25.22
CA LEU A 58 -9.24 5.20 -23.81
C LEU A 58 -8.21 5.99 -22.97
N ALA A 59 -6.98 6.18 -23.45
CA ALA A 59 -5.95 6.87 -22.66
C ALA A 59 -6.35 8.32 -22.32
N ALA A 60 -6.81 9.10 -23.28
CA ALA A 60 -7.20 10.49 -23.09
C ALA A 60 -8.35 10.67 -22.08
N PRO A 61 -9.54 10.03 -22.24
CA PRO A 61 -10.62 10.20 -21.29
C PRO A 61 -10.29 9.67 -19.90
N ILE A 62 -9.55 8.55 -19.77
CA ILE A 62 -9.17 8.02 -18.46
C ILE A 62 -8.09 8.88 -17.81
N CYS A 63 -7.15 9.43 -18.57
CA CYS A 63 -6.21 10.43 -18.09
C CYS A 63 -6.94 11.64 -17.47
N SER A 64 -7.94 12.16 -18.15
CA SER A 64 -8.77 13.27 -17.66
C SER A 64 -9.47 12.93 -16.34
N VAL A 65 -10.04 11.72 -16.21
CA VAL A 65 -10.67 11.26 -14.97
C VAL A 65 -9.66 11.12 -13.83
N ILE A 66 -8.48 10.56 -14.10
CA ILE A 66 -7.42 10.40 -13.10
C ILE A 66 -6.94 11.78 -12.59
N ASN A 67 -6.65 12.71 -13.51
CA ASN A 67 -6.20 14.05 -13.16
C ASN A 67 -7.26 14.83 -12.38
N SER A 68 -8.54 14.70 -12.75
CA SER A 68 -9.65 15.31 -11.99
C SER A 68 -9.76 14.69 -10.60
N SER A 69 -9.64 13.36 -10.47
CA SER A 69 -9.64 12.67 -9.18
C SER A 69 -8.52 13.15 -8.28
N ILE A 70 -7.31 13.35 -8.81
CA ILE A 70 -6.15 13.84 -8.06
C ILE A 70 -6.40 15.29 -7.63
N ARG A 71 -6.73 16.18 -8.58
CA ARG A 71 -6.93 17.62 -8.32
C ARG A 71 -8.04 17.92 -7.32
N GLU A 72 -9.12 17.15 -7.38
CA GLU A 72 -10.29 17.35 -6.50
C GLU A 72 -10.18 16.57 -5.18
N GLY A 73 -9.18 15.69 -5.06
CA GLY A 73 -9.08 14.75 -3.93
C GLY A 73 -10.34 13.90 -3.80
N PHE A 74 -10.96 13.56 -4.93
CA PHE A 74 -12.20 12.81 -4.99
C PHE A 74 -11.97 11.45 -5.67
N ILE A 75 -12.43 10.40 -5.01
CA ILE A 75 -12.35 9.04 -5.52
C ILE A 75 -13.71 8.58 -6.02
N PRO A 76 -13.87 8.24 -7.32
CA PRO A 76 -15.10 7.68 -7.83
C PRO A 76 -15.56 6.47 -7.00
N GLU A 77 -16.86 6.37 -6.71
CA GLU A 77 -17.40 5.30 -5.86
C GLU A 77 -17.07 3.90 -6.38
N GLN A 78 -17.06 3.72 -7.69
CA GLN A 78 -16.71 2.45 -8.34
C GLN A 78 -15.27 2.00 -8.01
N TRP A 79 -14.35 2.95 -7.75
CA TRP A 79 -12.98 2.64 -7.37
C TRP A 79 -12.87 2.19 -5.91
N LYS A 80 -13.85 2.52 -5.09
CA LYS A 80 -13.94 2.12 -3.68
C LYS A 80 -14.59 0.76 -3.47
N ILE A 81 -15.16 0.16 -4.51
CA ILE A 81 -15.76 -1.16 -4.43
C ILE A 81 -14.70 -2.24 -4.66
N SER A 82 -14.66 -3.24 -3.80
CA SER A 82 -13.79 -4.40 -3.97
C SER A 82 -14.53 -5.72 -3.79
N ARG A 83 -14.18 -6.68 -4.64
CA ARG A 83 -14.54 -8.08 -4.43
C ARG A 83 -13.44 -8.76 -3.64
N VAL A 84 -13.78 -9.31 -2.49
CA VAL A 84 -12.84 -10.09 -1.69
C VAL A 84 -12.77 -11.52 -2.20
N SER A 85 -11.57 -11.94 -2.57
CA SER A 85 -11.22 -13.33 -2.88
C SER A 85 -10.52 -13.94 -1.69
N VAL A 86 -11.05 -15.04 -1.22
CA VAL A 86 -10.53 -15.75 -0.04
C VAL A 86 -9.44 -16.72 -0.48
N LEU A 87 -8.21 -16.51 -0.01
CA LEU A 87 -7.07 -17.42 -0.24
C LEU A 87 -6.72 -18.15 1.06
N PRO A 88 -6.71 -19.50 1.09
CA PRO A 88 -6.27 -20.24 2.26
C PRO A 88 -4.77 -20.06 2.50
N LYS A 89 -4.38 -19.73 3.74
CA LYS A 89 -2.98 -19.78 4.21
C LYS A 89 -2.54 -21.22 4.48
N VAL A 90 -3.47 -22.02 5.02
CA VAL A 90 -3.28 -23.43 5.37
C VAL A 90 -4.43 -24.27 4.86
N LYS A 91 -4.20 -25.55 4.64
CA LYS A 91 -5.25 -26.53 4.27
C LYS A 91 -5.14 -27.75 5.21
N PRO A 92 -6.25 -28.24 5.79
CA PRO A 92 -7.60 -27.67 5.71
C PRO A 92 -7.76 -26.39 6.52
N ILE A 93 -8.70 -25.52 6.13
CA ILE A 93 -9.09 -24.32 6.89
C ILE A 93 -9.82 -24.79 8.15
N ARG A 94 -9.36 -24.36 9.32
CA ARG A 94 -9.97 -24.65 10.62
C ARG A 94 -10.54 -23.39 11.27
N ASN A 95 -9.88 -22.26 11.05
CA ASN A 95 -10.29 -20.97 11.58
C ASN A 95 -10.30 -19.94 10.47
N ILE A 96 -11.48 -19.40 10.15
CA ILE A 96 -11.66 -18.41 9.08
C ILE A 96 -10.83 -17.14 9.34
N GLU A 97 -10.73 -16.71 10.60
CA GLU A 97 -10.04 -15.46 10.94
C GLU A 97 -8.52 -15.53 10.72
N ASN A 98 -7.91 -16.70 10.93
CA ASN A 98 -6.46 -16.87 10.94
C ASN A 98 -5.94 -17.60 9.70
N ASP A 99 -6.75 -18.49 9.14
CA ASP A 99 -6.29 -19.42 8.09
C ASP A 99 -6.55 -18.91 6.68
N ILE A 100 -7.14 -17.72 6.53
CA ILE A 100 -7.39 -17.11 5.22
C ILE A 100 -6.70 -15.75 5.05
N ARG A 101 -6.44 -15.40 3.78
CA ARG A 101 -6.05 -14.06 3.34
C ARG A 101 -7.16 -13.46 2.48
N PRO A 102 -7.80 -12.39 2.92
CA PRO A 102 -8.79 -11.68 2.11
C PRO A 102 -8.09 -10.79 1.09
N ILE A 103 -8.08 -11.17 -0.18
CA ILE A 103 -7.47 -10.37 -1.24
C ILE A 103 -8.54 -9.51 -1.91
N SER A 104 -8.39 -8.21 -1.82
CA SER A 104 -9.27 -7.23 -2.45
C SER A 104 -8.97 -7.08 -3.94
N ILE A 105 -9.97 -7.34 -4.76
CA ILE A 105 -9.92 -7.16 -6.21
C ILE A 105 -10.71 -5.91 -6.53
N THR A 106 -10.01 -4.84 -6.91
CA THR A 106 -10.56 -3.55 -7.32
C THR A 106 -10.69 -3.46 -8.85
N CYS A 107 -11.37 -2.44 -9.35
CA CYS A 107 -11.51 -2.24 -10.79
C CYS A 107 -10.14 -1.91 -11.43
N PRO A 108 -9.92 -2.26 -12.70
CA PRO A 108 -8.65 -2.01 -13.38
C PRO A 108 -8.26 -0.53 -13.48
N ILE A 109 -9.22 0.36 -13.68
CA ILE A 109 -8.95 1.81 -13.76
C ILE A 109 -8.46 2.36 -12.42
N SER A 110 -9.04 1.90 -11.30
CA SER A 110 -8.53 2.24 -9.96
C SER A 110 -7.06 1.84 -9.79
N LYS A 111 -6.69 0.64 -10.26
CA LYS A 111 -5.29 0.17 -10.20
C LYS A 111 -4.33 1.01 -11.04
N VAL A 112 -4.81 1.57 -12.14
CA VAL A 112 -4.03 2.51 -12.96
C VAL A 112 -3.86 3.84 -12.25
N ALA A 113 -4.91 4.38 -11.62
CA ALA A 113 -4.80 5.57 -10.78
C ALA A 113 -3.83 5.34 -9.61
N GLU A 114 -3.99 4.22 -8.88
CA GLU A 114 -3.09 3.81 -7.80
C GLU A 114 -1.63 3.69 -8.26
N PHE A 115 -1.38 3.29 -9.50
CA PHE A 115 -0.02 3.23 -10.06
C PHE A 115 0.64 4.62 -10.11
N PHE A 116 -0.08 5.65 -10.56
CA PHE A 116 0.44 7.01 -10.60
C PHE A 116 0.58 7.61 -9.21
N ILE A 117 -0.40 7.39 -8.34
CA ILE A 117 -0.32 7.83 -6.95
C ILE A 117 0.87 7.19 -6.23
N ALA A 118 1.13 5.89 -6.45
CA ALA A 118 2.29 5.23 -5.85
C ALA A 118 3.61 5.84 -6.34
N LYS A 119 3.69 6.28 -7.61
CA LYS A 119 4.86 6.98 -8.13
C LYS A 119 5.07 8.33 -7.42
N PHE A 120 4.02 9.14 -7.29
CA PHE A 120 4.09 10.41 -6.57
C PHE A 120 4.36 10.22 -5.08
N PHE A 121 3.83 9.14 -4.50
CA PHE A 121 4.14 8.74 -3.13
C PHE A 121 5.63 8.46 -2.95
N ASP A 122 6.22 7.62 -3.81
CA ASP A 122 7.63 7.24 -3.72
C ASP A 122 8.52 8.48 -3.84
N GLU A 123 8.21 9.42 -4.75
CA GLU A 123 8.94 10.68 -4.93
C GLU A 123 8.96 11.56 -3.68
N GLN A 124 7.89 11.57 -2.87
CA GLN A 124 7.83 12.34 -1.61
C GLN A 124 8.36 11.57 -0.42
N PHE A 125 8.19 10.26 -0.40
CA PHE A 125 8.55 9.43 0.73
C PHE A 125 10.05 9.14 0.81
N ASP A 126 10.75 9.15 -0.33
CA ASP A 126 12.18 8.82 -0.41
C ASP A 126 13.04 9.66 0.56
N ASP A 127 12.69 10.93 0.79
CA ASP A 127 13.44 11.84 1.66
C ASP A 127 13.24 11.55 3.16
N CYS A 128 12.11 10.98 3.56
CA CYS A 128 11.77 10.70 4.97
C CYS A 128 11.76 9.22 5.31
N GLN A 129 11.90 8.34 4.31
CA GLN A 129 11.79 6.91 4.50
C GLN A 129 12.94 6.35 5.35
N ASP A 130 12.60 5.50 6.32
CA ASP A 130 13.60 4.75 7.08
C ASP A 130 14.53 3.95 6.15
N VAL A 131 15.83 4.18 6.28
CA VAL A 131 16.88 3.50 5.51
C VAL A 131 16.89 1.99 5.69
N ASN A 132 16.25 1.49 6.74
CA ASN A 132 16.11 0.07 7.06
C ASN A 132 14.84 -0.58 6.49
N GLN A 133 13.96 0.20 5.80
CA GLN A 133 12.79 -0.34 5.12
C GLN A 133 13.18 -0.83 3.72
N PHE A 134 13.05 -2.13 3.46
CA PHE A 134 13.36 -2.76 2.18
C PHE A 134 12.12 -3.21 1.40
N GLY A 135 11.01 -3.42 2.08
CA GLY A 135 9.79 -3.90 1.45
C GLY A 135 9.01 -2.80 0.72
N SER A 136 8.52 -3.09 -0.48
CA SER A 136 7.78 -2.14 -1.32
C SER A 136 8.48 -0.80 -1.53
N THR A 137 9.80 -0.80 -1.57
CA THR A 137 10.67 0.37 -1.74
C THR A 137 11.39 0.24 -3.08
N ARG A 138 11.49 1.36 -3.79
CA ARG A 138 12.19 1.41 -5.07
C ARG A 138 13.65 1.01 -4.90
N ASP A 139 14.18 0.27 -5.87
CA ASP A 139 15.58 -0.20 -5.93
C ASP A 139 16.04 -1.03 -4.73
N ARG A 140 15.11 -1.51 -3.90
CA ARG A 140 15.35 -2.42 -2.78
C ARG A 140 14.70 -3.79 -3.00
N SER A 141 15.23 -4.81 -2.33
CA SER A 141 14.76 -6.19 -2.50
C SER A 141 14.92 -6.99 -1.21
N THR A 142 14.27 -8.17 -1.16
CA THR A 142 14.49 -9.16 -0.10
C THR A 142 15.95 -9.58 -0.01
N THR A 143 16.65 -9.70 -1.15
CA THR A 143 18.06 -10.06 -1.20
C THR A 143 18.92 -8.99 -0.49
N LEU A 144 18.68 -7.70 -0.75
CA LEU A 144 19.42 -6.63 -0.08
C LEU A 144 19.12 -6.58 1.41
N ALA A 145 17.87 -6.82 1.82
CA ALA A 145 17.50 -6.92 3.23
C ALA A 145 18.27 -8.06 3.94
N LEU A 146 18.32 -9.25 3.30
CA LEU A 146 19.05 -10.40 3.81
C LEU A 146 20.56 -10.17 3.85
N ILE A 147 21.15 -9.55 2.83
CA ILE A 147 22.58 -9.19 2.81
C ILE A 147 22.90 -8.29 4.00
N LYS A 148 22.10 -7.24 4.22
CA LYS A 148 22.31 -6.33 5.37
C LYS A 148 22.24 -7.07 6.69
N LEU A 149 21.20 -7.89 6.90
CA LEU A 149 21.04 -8.68 8.11
C LEU A 149 22.21 -9.67 8.29
N SER A 150 22.55 -10.41 7.24
CA SER A 150 23.66 -11.38 7.28
C SER A 150 25.00 -10.72 7.59
N HIS A 151 25.27 -9.53 7.03
CA HIS A 151 26.49 -8.78 7.33
C HIS A 151 26.61 -8.48 8.84
N VAL A 152 25.54 -7.97 9.45
CA VAL A 152 25.50 -7.71 10.90
C VAL A 152 25.74 -8.98 11.72
N LEU A 153 25.12 -10.10 11.31
CA LEU A 153 25.23 -11.36 12.03
C LEU A 153 26.64 -11.96 11.91
N PHE A 154 27.24 -11.93 10.73
CA PHE A 154 28.61 -12.46 10.52
C PHE A 154 29.66 -11.59 11.20
N GLU A 155 29.55 -10.26 11.08
CA GLU A 155 30.47 -9.35 11.79
C GLU A 155 30.41 -9.57 13.31
N ALA A 156 29.21 -9.77 13.86
CA ALA A 156 29.06 -10.10 15.27
C ALA A 156 29.62 -11.49 15.63
N ALA A 157 29.55 -12.46 14.73
CA ALA A 157 30.02 -13.83 14.94
C ALA A 157 31.55 -13.97 14.89
N ASP A 158 32.27 -12.99 14.32
CA ASP A 158 33.75 -13.00 14.27
C ASP A 158 34.39 -12.92 15.67
N ASP A 159 33.71 -12.34 16.66
CA ASP A 159 34.13 -12.43 18.08
C ASP A 159 33.33 -13.52 18.81
N ASN A 160 34.01 -14.62 19.13
CA ASN A 160 33.42 -15.77 19.82
C ASN A 160 32.83 -15.45 21.22
N ARG A 161 33.05 -14.24 21.75
CA ARG A 161 32.44 -13.77 23.01
C ARG A 161 31.07 -13.16 22.82
N ASN A 162 30.70 -12.88 21.58
CA ASN A 162 29.42 -12.28 21.29
C ASN A 162 28.27 -13.30 21.35
N ILE A 163 27.20 -12.87 22.00
CA ILE A 163 25.92 -13.56 21.98
C ILE A 163 24.99 -12.77 21.06
N ILE A 164 24.55 -13.39 19.98
CA ILE A 164 23.65 -12.80 19.01
C ILE A 164 22.23 -13.26 19.32
N ARG A 165 21.32 -12.31 19.50
CA ARG A 165 19.89 -12.56 19.65
C ARG A 165 19.14 -11.91 18.50
N VAL A 166 18.34 -12.69 17.78
CA VAL A 166 17.53 -12.19 16.68
C VAL A 166 16.07 -12.26 17.09
N LEU A 167 15.37 -11.12 16.99
CA LEU A 167 13.95 -10.99 17.24
C LEU A 167 13.24 -10.79 15.91
N PHE A 168 12.28 -11.66 15.62
CA PHE A 168 11.36 -11.50 14.50
C PHE A 168 10.03 -10.97 15.02
N VAL A 169 9.59 -9.83 14.50
CA VAL A 169 8.33 -9.18 14.87
C VAL A 169 7.38 -9.28 13.68
N ASP A 170 6.19 -9.82 13.92
CA ASP A 170 5.10 -9.93 12.97
C ASP A 170 3.90 -9.10 13.45
N PHE A 171 3.35 -8.27 12.57
CA PHE A 171 2.17 -7.47 12.88
C PHE A 171 0.90 -8.27 12.56
N LYS A 172 0.11 -8.55 13.60
CA LYS A 172 -1.17 -9.23 13.42
C LYS A 172 -2.11 -8.38 12.57
N LYS A 173 -2.52 -8.91 11.40
CA LYS A 173 -3.48 -8.23 10.51
C LYS A 173 -3.06 -6.79 10.15
N ALA A 174 -1.78 -6.59 9.80
CA ALA A 174 -1.15 -5.30 9.55
C ALA A 174 -2.01 -4.34 8.71
N PHE A 175 -2.55 -4.83 7.59
CA PHE A 175 -3.37 -4.01 6.68
C PHE A 175 -4.79 -3.78 7.19
N GLU A 176 -5.36 -4.70 7.96
CA GLU A 176 -6.75 -4.62 8.43
C GLU A 176 -6.91 -3.63 9.60
N PHE A 177 -5.82 -3.39 10.36
CA PHE A 177 -5.81 -2.52 11.54
C PHE A 177 -5.18 -1.14 11.31
N ILE A 178 -4.98 -0.73 10.06
CA ILE A 178 -4.53 0.63 9.75
C ILE A 178 -5.57 1.63 10.27
N ASP A 179 -5.19 2.44 11.26
CA ASP A 179 -6.00 3.56 11.73
C ASP A 179 -5.79 4.77 10.82
N HIS A 180 -6.86 5.24 10.19
CA HIS A 180 -6.80 6.33 9.22
C HIS A 180 -6.46 7.68 9.86
N ASN A 181 -6.77 7.89 11.16
CA ASN A 181 -6.40 9.13 11.87
C ASN A 181 -4.90 9.15 12.16
N VAL A 182 -4.36 8.01 12.61
CA VAL A 182 -2.91 7.84 12.81
C VAL A 182 -2.17 8.01 11.48
N LEU A 183 -2.67 7.39 10.41
CA LEU A 183 -2.09 7.53 9.07
C LEU A 183 -2.09 9.00 8.61
N SER A 184 -3.20 9.73 8.78
CA SER A 184 -3.29 11.14 8.42
C SER A 184 -2.23 11.99 9.14
N LYS A 185 -2.08 11.78 10.46
CA LYS A 185 -1.06 12.46 11.25
C LYS A 185 0.35 12.15 10.74
N LYS A 186 0.66 10.89 10.49
CA LYS A 186 1.98 10.47 10.02
C LYS A 186 2.30 10.93 8.59
N LEU A 187 1.31 11.01 7.70
CA LEU A 187 1.49 11.64 6.39
C LEU A 187 1.93 13.09 6.53
N SER A 188 1.31 13.85 7.44
CA SER A 188 1.70 15.23 7.74
C SER A 188 3.10 15.31 8.36
N GLU A 189 3.42 14.44 9.31
CA GLU A 189 4.75 14.37 9.95
C GLU A 189 5.87 14.03 8.96
N CYS A 190 5.59 13.19 7.95
CA CYS A 190 6.51 12.88 6.85
C CYS A 190 6.58 13.98 5.78
N GLY A 191 5.82 15.08 5.91
CA GLY A 191 5.85 16.21 4.98
C GLY A 191 5.13 15.97 3.66
N PHE A 192 4.21 14.99 3.60
CA PHE A 192 3.41 14.77 2.40
C PHE A 192 2.56 15.99 2.05
N SER A 193 2.46 16.28 0.76
CA SER A 193 1.58 17.34 0.31
C SER A 193 0.13 17.08 0.70
N PRO A 194 -0.63 18.13 1.07
CA PRO A 194 -2.04 17.99 1.39
C PRO A 194 -2.84 17.29 0.29
N LEU A 195 -2.55 17.58 -0.97
CA LEU A 195 -3.25 17.01 -2.13
C LEU A 195 -3.10 15.49 -2.21
N LEU A 196 -1.86 14.99 -2.06
CA LEU A 196 -1.59 13.56 -2.07
C LEU A 196 -2.19 12.87 -0.84
N SER A 197 -2.06 13.50 0.34
CA SER A 197 -2.65 13.02 1.59
C SER A 197 -4.18 12.90 1.49
N VAL A 198 -4.85 13.92 0.93
CA VAL A 198 -6.30 13.89 0.70
C VAL A 198 -6.68 12.73 -0.22
N TRP A 199 -5.95 12.53 -1.32
CA TRP A 199 -6.25 11.44 -2.24
C TRP A 199 -6.11 10.09 -1.56
N MET A 200 -5.01 9.85 -0.85
CA MET A 200 -4.74 8.59 -0.13
C MET A 200 -5.81 8.31 0.92
N LEU A 201 -6.14 9.28 1.77
CA LEU A 201 -7.16 9.13 2.79
C LEU A 201 -8.57 8.96 2.19
N SER A 202 -8.91 9.74 1.14
CA SER A 202 -10.19 9.60 0.44
C SER A 202 -10.35 8.23 -0.22
N PHE A 203 -9.24 7.59 -0.62
CA PHE A 203 -9.25 6.23 -1.16
C PHE A 203 -9.61 5.17 -0.12
N LEU A 204 -9.30 5.41 1.16
CA LEU A 204 -9.55 4.49 2.27
C LEU A 204 -10.94 4.64 2.90
N VAL A 205 -11.54 5.84 2.82
CA VAL A 205 -12.82 6.15 3.48
C VAL A 205 -14.01 5.65 2.65
N ASP A 206 -15.05 5.18 3.32
CA ASP A 206 -16.32 4.72 2.73
C ASP A 206 -16.14 3.63 1.67
N ARG A 207 -15.12 2.81 1.80
CA ARG A 207 -14.94 1.65 0.93
C ARG A 207 -16.01 0.62 1.17
N ARG A 208 -16.39 -0.05 0.09
CA ARG A 208 -17.38 -1.14 0.14
C ARG A 208 -16.79 -2.41 -0.41
N GLN A 209 -17.12 -3.53 0.21
CA GLN A 209 -16.64 -4.83 -0.24
C GLN A 209 -17.71 -5.90 -0.15
N PHE A 210 -17.58 -6.89 -1.00
CA PHE A 210 -18.37 -8.11 -0.97
C PHE A 210 -17.46 -9.33 -1.17
N VAL A 211 -17.87 -10.46 -0.61
CA VAL A 211 -17.17 -11.74 -0.75
C VAL A 211 -17.84 -12.57 -1.84
N LYS A 212 -17.05 -13.23 -2.69
CA LYS A 212 -17.55 -14.19 -3.67
C LYS A 212 -16.83 -15.52 -3.50
N ILE A 213 -17.61 -16.59 -3.25
CA ILE A 213 -17.13 -17.97 -3.13
C ILE A 213 -17.95 -18.84 -4.07
N GLY A 214 -17.35 -19.33 -5.14
CA GLY A 214 -18.07 -20.06 -6.17
C GLY A 214 -19.17 -19.22 -6.81
N CYS A 215 -20.42 -19.66 -6.70
CA CYS A 215 -21.62 -18.94 -7.19
C CYS A 215 -22.25 -18.03 -6.13
N SER A 216 -21.86 -18.16 -4.85
CA SER A 216 -22.43 -17.37 -3.75
C SER A 216 -21.72 -16.01 -3.63
N VAL A 217 -22.53 -14.97 -3.43
CA VAL A 217 -22.07 -13.58 -3.25
C VAL A 217 -22.70 -13.01 -1.99
N SER A 218 -21.91 -12.38 -1.13
CA SER A 218 -22.43 -11.70 0.06
C SER A 218 -23.05 -10.34 -0.30
N ASP A 219 -23.75 -9.77 0.68
CA ASP A 219 -24.14 -8.36 0.63
C ASP A 219 -22.89 -7.46 0.61
N LEU A 220 -23.12 -6.22 0.17
CA LEU A 220 -22.08 -5.17 0.12
C LEU A 220 -21.95 -4.55 1.52
N CYS A 221 -20.77 -4.68 2.12
CA CYS A 221 -20.46 -4.14 3.45
C CYS A 221 -19.50 -2.95 3.34
N VAL A 222 -19.73 -1.92 4.18
CA VAL A 222 -18.81 -0.79 4.31
C VAL A 222 -17.64 -1.17 5.22
N THR A 223 -16.44 -0.77 4.84
CA THR A 223 -15.22 -0.92 5.64
C THR A 223 -14.77 0.45 6.14
N ASN A 224 -14.62 0.59 7.46
CA ASN A 224 -14.32 1.87 8.12
C ASN A 224 -12.90 1.94 8.69
N ALA A 225 -12.08 0.91 8.50
CA ALA A 225 -10.71 0.83 8.96
C ALA A 225 -9.89 -0.05 8.00
N GLY A 226 -8.58 0.03 8.12
CA GLY A 226 -7.66 -0.77 7.32
C GLY A 226 -7.46 -0.24 5.90
N ALA A 227 -6.57 -0.93 5.18
CA ALA A 227 -6.35 -0.75 3.76
C ALA A 227 -6.66 -2.05 3.01
N PRO A 228 -7.19 -1.98 1.79
CA PRO A 228 -7.56 -3.17 1.03
C PRO A 228 -6.30 -3.97 0.65
N GLN A 229 -6.20 -5.20 1.14
CA GLN A 229 -5.08 -6.08 0.84
C GLN A 229 -5.07 -6.46 -0.65
N GLY A 230 -3.95 -6.23 -1.35
CA GLY A 230 -3.82 -6.49 -2.79
C GLY A 230 -3.92 -5.24 -3.68
N THR A 231 -4.07 -4.06 -3.09
CA THR A 231 -3.90 -2.76 -3.75
C THR A 231 -2.44 -2.29 -3.64
N ARG A 232 -2.08 -1.24 -4.37
CA ARG A 232 -0.77 -0.60 -4.25
C ARG A 232 -0.70 0.36 -3.05
N ALA A 233 -1.83 0.95 -2.69
CA ALA A 233 -1.93 1.87 -1.56
C ALA A 233 -1.61 1.18 -0.22
N GLY A 234 -2.12 -0.02 0.02
CA GLY A 234 -1.96 -0.70 1.30
C GLY A 234 -0.51 -0.78 1.83
N PRO A 235 0.45 -1.32 1.06
CA PRO A 235 1.86 -1.33 1.49
C PRO A 235 2.45 0.06 1.73
N ASN A 236 2.04 1.07 0.96
CA ASN A 236 2.50 2.45 1.14
C ASN A 236 1.96 3.05 2.43
N ASP A 237 0.66 2.88 2.70
CA ASP A 237 0.02 3.33 3.94
C ASP A 237 0.69 2.68 5.16
N PHE A 238 0.99 1.40 5.09
CA PHE A 238 1.64 0.68 6.19
C PHE A 238 3.10 1.13 6.38
N LYS A 239 3.85 1.38 5.30
CA LYS A 239 5.22 1.95 5.39
C LYS A 239 5.24 3.27 6.14
N VAL A 240 4.29 4.16 5.87
CA VAL A 240 4.15 5.45 6.58
C VAL A 240 3.87 5.21 8.06
N LEU A 241 2.97 4.27 8.38
CA LEU A 241 2.60 3.98 9.78
C LEU A 241 3.77 3.54 10.65
N ILE A 242 4.66 2.72 10.09
CA ILE A 242 5.81 2.18 10.86
C ILE A 242 7.13 2.88 10.53
N ASN A 243 7.08 4.02 9.82
CA ASN A 243 8.30 4.72 9.41
C ASN A 243 9.17 5.13 10.59
N ASP A 244 8.57 5.64 11.65
CA ASP A 244 9.21 6.06 12.88
C ASP A 244 9.51 4.92 13.87
N LEU A 245 9.15 3.67 13.56
CA LEU A 245 9.52 2.53 14.37
C LEU A 245 11.03 2.25 14.20
N CYS A 246 11.82 2.72 15.13
CA CYS A 246 13.27 2.56 15.16
C CYS A 246 13.71 1.75 16.38
N PHE A 247 14.86 1.10 16.27
CA PHE A 247 15.46 0.32 17.34
C PHE A 247 16.89 0.78 17.58
N GLU A 248 17.36 0.65 18.81
CA GLU A 248 18.77 0.92 19.20
C GLU A 248 19.74 -0.10 18.58
N TYR A 249 19.25 -1.29 18.27
CA TYR A 249 20.00 -2.38 17.65
C TYR A 249 19.82 -2.39 16.12
N PRO A 250 20.76 -2.96 15.36
CA PRO A 250 20.59 -3.17 13.93
C PRO A 250 19.28 -3.89 13.61
N TYR A 251 18.56 -3.37 12.63
CA TYR A 251 17.28 -3.92 12.23
C TYR A 251 17.03 -3.78 10.73
N VAL A 252 16.10 -4.57 10.25
CA VAL A 252 15.59 -4.57 8.88
C VAL A 252 14.08 -4.65 8.91
N LYS A 253 13.40 -3.82 8.12
CA LYS A 253 11.97 -3.87 7.88
C LYS A 253 11.70 -4.35 6.45
N TYR A 254 10.68 -5.17 6.28
CA TYR A 254 10.17 -5.59 4.98
C TYR A 254 8.64 -5.52 4.97
N VAL A 255 8.09 -4.32 4.77
CA VAL A 255 6.70 -3.92 4.98
C VAL A 255 6.29 -4.19 6.43
N ASP A 256 5.56 -5.25 6.72
CA ASP A 256 5.07 -5.66 8.03
C ASP A 256 6.03 -6.60 8.78
N ASP A 257 6.98 -7.22 8.11
CA ASP A 257 8.00 -8.04 8.74
C ASP A 257 9.16 -7.17 9.28
N VAL A 258 9.49 -7.30 10.56
CA VAL A 258 10.62 -6.60 11.19
C VAL A 258 11.55 -7.59 11.86
N THR A 259 12.84 -7.46 11.59
CA THR A 259 13.88 -8.29 12.20
C THR A 259 14.88 -7.39 12.91
N VAL A 260 15.13 -7.64 14.20
CA VAL A 260 16.10 -6.90 15.03
C VAL A 260 17.19 -7.85 15.50
N ALA A 261 18.45 -7.44 15.34
CA ALA A 261 19.61 -8.23 15.74
C ALA A 261 20.35 -7.55 16.91
N ALA A 262 20.19 -8.06 18.11
CA ALA A 262 20.90 -7.58 19.29
C ALA A 262 22.19 -8.38 19.51
N VAL A 263 23.31 -7.69 19.62
CA VAL A 263 24.62 -8.25 19.93
C VAL A 263 25.00 -7.84 21.35
N SER A 264 25.36 -8.80 22.18
CA SER A 264 25.84 -8.54 23.54
C SER A 264 27.11 -9.37 23.80
N THR A 265 28.07 -8.80 24.49
CA THR A 265 29.23 -9.56 24.97
C THR A 265 28.83 -10.44 26.15
N GLY A 266 29.13 -11.74 26.06
CA GLY A 266 28.94 -12.68 27.18
C GLY A 266 29.83 -12.35 28.36
N PRO A 267 29.50 -12.83 29.57
CA PRO A 267 30.38 -12.71 30.72
C PRO A 267 31.72 -13.41 30.43
N ARG A 268 32.80 -12.79 30.91
CA ARG A 268 34.14 -13.37 30.86
C ARG A 268 34.23 -14.67 31.67
#